data_bf7db9f6fdc223ab34be09f83d63af49
#
_entry.id   bf7db9f6fdc223ab34be09f83d63af49
#
_cell.length_a   1.000
_cell.length_b   1.000
_cell.length_c   1.000
_cell.angle_alpha   90.00
_cell.angle_beta   90.00
_cell.angle_gamma   90.00
#
_symmetry.space_group_name_H-M   'P 1'
#
loop_
_entity.id
_entity.type
_entity.pdbx_description
1 polymer ?
#
loop_
_entity_poly.entity_id
_entity_poly.type
_entity_poly.pdbx_seq_one_letter_code
_entity_poly.pdbx_strand_id
1 'polypeptide(L)'
;MKKFLTLLASATLALALLAGCGSNGNAPASSAASSAPAGGELTGSVATDGSTSMKSVIGALGESFQNANSGVTFTYNPTGSGSGIQAVSEGRCDIGLASRSLKDDEKSSGLTETVLAYDGIAVVVSPENPVSDLTLEQIADIYTGKITNWKDVGGSDAEIVLIGREAGSGTRDGFESITGTEEACQYRQELTSTGDVIATVSQNPNAIGYASLSAVNDTVKALSVGGVAPSEDTVKDGSYLIQRPFVLVTKDGVTLSPAAQAFLDYALSADAAPIIAQAGAVAANG
;
A
#
# COMPACT_ATOMS: atom_id res chain seq x y z
N MET A 1 33.76 10.38 -54.37
CA MET A 1 33.50 10.45 -55.84
C MET A 1 32.00 10.25 -56.04
N LYS A 2 31.43 11.22 -56.82
CA LYS A 2 30.10 11.25 -57.47
C LYS A 2 28.88 11.29 -56.49
N LYS A 3 28.23 12.44 -56.12
CA LYS A 3 27.50 13.48 -56.94
C LYS A 3 26.43 12.88 -57.86
N PHE A 4 25.16 13.28 -57.56
CA PHE A 4 24.10 13.77 -58.45
C PHE A 4 22.83 13.84 -57.58
N LEU A 5 22.24 14.92 -57.23
CA LEU A 5 21.68 16.17 -57.80
C LEU A 5 20.53 15.94 -58.80
N THR A 6 19.51 16.75 -58.63
CA THR A 6 18.40 17.24 -59.46
C THR A 6 17.04 16.57 -59.24
N LEU A 7 15.89 17.27 -59.37
CA LEU A 7 15.44 18.65 -59.51
C LEU A 7 13.91 18.70 -59.40
N LEU A 8 13.38 19.77 -58.83
CA LEU A 8 12.21 20.60 -59.12
C LEU A 8 11.02 20.07 -59.92
N ALA A 9 9.78 20.41 -59.46
CA ALA A 9 8.78 21.29 -60.11
C ALA A 9 7.48 21.22 -59.32
N SER A 10 6.95 22.25 -58.71
CA SER A 10 6.28 23.50 -59.13
C SER A 10 4.81 23.37 -59.55
N ALA A 11 4.00 24.22 -58.89
CA ALA A 11 2.82 24.97 -59.34
C ALA A 11 1.48 24.20 -59.36
N THR A 12 0.31 24.75 -59.01
CA THR A 12 -0.30 26.10 -59.04
C THR A 12 -1.63 26.06 -58.26
N LEU A 13 -1.92 26.96 -57.42
CA LEU A 13 -2.91 28.03 -57.32
C LEU A 13 -4.26 27.86 -58.02
N ALA A 14 -5.37 27.87 -57.27
CA ALA A 14 -6.64 28.45 -57.71
C ALA A 14 -7.46 28.98 -56.54
N LEU A 15 -7.62 30.29 -56.46
CA LEU A 15 -8.59 31.06 -55.68
C LEU A 15 -9.98 30.92 -56.30
N ALA A 16 -11.01 30.82 -55.44
CA ALA A 16 -12.36 31.24 -55.80
C ALA A 16 -13.06 31.83 -54.55
N LEU A 17 -13.18 33.15 -54.56
CA LEU A 17 -14.06 33.96 -53.72
C LEU A 17 -15.48 33.93 -54.29
N LEU A 18 -16.49 33.75 -53.46
CA LEU A 18 -17.84 34.24 -53.71
C LEU A 18 -18.50 34.67 -52.42
N ALA A 19 -18.78 35.92 -52.35
CA ALA A 19 -19.55 36.60 -51.31
C ALA A 19 -21.05 36.38 -51.53
N GLY A 20 -21.81 36.24 -50.42
CA GLY A 20 -23.25 36.25 -50.41
C GLY A 20 -23.76 36.77 -49.10
N CYS A 21 -24.20 38.05 -49.02
CA CYS A 21 -24.95 38.66 -47.94
C CYS A 21 -26.40 38.23 -47.95
N GLY A 22 -27.02 38.03 -46.76
CA GLY A 22 -28.46 37.87 -46.61
C GLY A 22 -28.89 37.63 -45.17
N SER A 23 -29.11 38.70 -44.45
CA SER A 23 -30.14 39.16 -43.48
C SER A 23 -30.91 38.16 -42.58
N ASN A 24 -30.83 38.50 -41.28
CA ASN A 24 -31.83 38.46 -40.17
C ASN A 24 -32.51 37.14 -39.78
N GLY A 25 -32.34 36.75 -38.50
CA GLY A 25 -33.25 35.87 -37.76
C GLY A 25 -32.68 35.38 -36.45
N ASN A 26 -33.12 36.00 -35.39
CA ASN A 26 -33.24 35.59 -34.00
C ASN A 26 -32.50 34.31 -33.52
N ALA A 27 -31.56 34.47 -32.61
CA ALA A 27 -30.88 33.42 -31.89
C ALA A 27 -31.77 32.79 -30.78
N PRO A 28 -31.73 31.50 -30.56
CA PRO A 28 -31.80 30.93 -29.23
C PRO A 28 -30.39 30.56 -28.75
N ALA A 29 -30.20 30.80 -27.45
CA ALA A 29 -28.98 30.49 -26.71
C ALA A 29 -28.51 29.05 -26.95
N SER A 30 -27.37 28.93 -27.56
CA SER A 30 -26.64 27.66 -27.66
C SER A 30 -25.97 27.42 -26.31
N SER A 31 -26.51 26.47 -25.55
CA SER A 31 -25.85 25.84 -24.43
C SER A 31 -24.45 25.40 -24.87
N ALA A 32 -23.45 25.98 -24.23
CA ALA A 32 -22.08 25.51 -24.33
C ALA A 32 -22.06 24.08 -23.79
N ALA A 33 -22.07 23.12 -24.71
CA ALA A 33 -21.67 21.76 -24.40
C ALA A 33 -20.19 21.84 -24.00
N SER A 34 -19.93 21.65 -22.72
CA SER A 34 -18.61 21.39 -22.22
C SER A 34 -18.09 20.15 -22.97
N SER A 35 -17.23 20.35 -23.93
CA SER A 35 -16.51 19.27 -24.58
C SER A 35 -15.58 18.67 -23.52
N ALA A 36 -15.96 17.48 -23.02
CA ALA A 36 -15.03 16.61 -22.34
C ALA A 36 -13.78 16.45 -23.24
N PRO A 37 -12.57 16.52 -22.72
CA PRO A 37 -11.38 16.29 -23.51
C PRO A 37 -11.45 14.89 -24.10
N ALA A 38 -11.29 14.78 -25.41
CA ALA A 38 -11.15 13.52 -26.12
C ALA A 38 -10.00 12.73 -25.42
N GLY A 39 -10.29 11.49 -24.96
CA GLY A 39 -9.40 10.65 -24.23
C GLY A 39 -8.10 10.39 -25.00
N GLY A 40 -7.07 11.15 -24.67
CA GLY A 40 -5.69 10.78 -24.98
C GLY A 40 -5.31 9.60 -24.08
N GLU A 41 -4.54 8.65 -24.61
CA GLU A 41 -3.97 7.55 -23.83
C GLU A 41 -3.23 8.11 -22.61
N LEU A 42 -3.54 7.60 -21.41
CA LEU A 42 -2.86 8.03 -20.20
C LEU A 42 -1.40 7.59 -20.26
N THR A 43 -0.49 8.54 -20.09
CA THR A 43 0.96 8.29 -20.14
C THR A 43 1.66 8.94 -18.96
N GLY A 44 2.84 8.43 -18.61
CA GLY A 44 3.66 8.98 -17.54
C GLY A 44 4.15 7.94 -16.56
N SER A 45 4.49 8.38 -15.35
CA SER A 45 4.95 7.49 -14.27
C SER A 45 4.17 7.71 -12.99
N VAL A 46 4.07 6.65 -12.20
CA VAL A 46 3.59 6.66 -10.82
C VAL A 46 4.69 6.06 -9.96
N ALA A 47 5.21 6.84 -9.02
CA ALA A 47 6.24 6.42 -8.07
C ALA A 47 5.63 6.30 -6.67
N THR A 48 5.67 5.10 -6.09
CA THR A 48 5.25 4.84 -4.72
C THR A 48 6.40 4.30 -3.88
N ASP A 49 6.44 4.67 -2.61
CA ASP A 49 7.48 4.28 -1.67
C ASP A 49 6.89 4.01 -0.29
N GLY A 50 7.38 3.02 0.44
CA GLY A 50 7.00 2.83 1.83
C GLY A 50 6.78 1.40 2.29
N SER A 51 5.68 1.18 2.99
CA SER A 51 5.37 -0.02 3.77
C SER A 51 5.62 -1.33 3.04
N THR A 52 6.49 -2.17 3.58
CA THR A 52 6.77 -3.53 3.07
C THR A 52 5.59 -4.50 3.26
N SER A 53 4.68 -4.20 4.19
CA SER A 53 3.46 -4.97 4.43
C SER A 53 2.42 -4.82 3.31
N MET A 54 2.46 -3.70 2.59
CA MET A 54 1.52 -3.43 1.49
C MET A 54 1.95 -4.07 0.16
N LYS A 55 3.02 -4.87 0.15
CA LYS A 55 3.62 -5.41 -1.08
C LYS A 55 2.61 -6.18 -1.96
N SER A 56 1.82 -7.06 -1.36
CA SER A 56 0.81 -7.84 -2.11
C SER A 56 -0.26 -6.93 -2.70
N VAL A 57 -0.82 -6.02 -1.90
CA VAL A 57 -1.90 -5.12 -2.31
C VAL A 57 -1.43 -4.12 -3.36
N ILE A 58 -0.35 -3.40 -3.09
CA ILE A 58 0.17 -2.37 -4.02
C ILE A 58 0.73 -2.99 -5.29
N GLY A 59 1.36 -4.17 -5.18
CA GLY A 59 1.82 -4.91 -6.35
C GLY A 59 0.67 -5.29 -7.29
N ALA A 60 -0.40 -5.87 -6.74
CA ALA A 60 -1.59 -6.25 -7.52
C ALA A 60 -2.30 -5.04 -8.14
N LEU A 61 -2.49 -3.95 -7.36
CA LEU A 61 -3.11 -2.72 -7.87
C LEU A 61 -2.26 -2.06 -8.96
N GLY A 62 -0.93 -1.98 -8.76
CA GLY A 62 -0.01 -1.40 -9.73
C GLY A 62 0.04 -2.18 -11.04
N GLU A 63 0.08 -3.51 -10.97
CA GLU A 63 0.02 -4.40 -12.14
C GLU A 63 -1.30 -4.23 -12.90
N SER A 64 -2.42 -4.27 -12.20
CA SER A 64 -3.75 -4.09 -12.82
C SER A 64 -3.89 -2.72 -13.48
N PHE A 65 -3.44 -1.66 -12.80
CA PHE A 65 -3.48 -0.30 -13.32
C PHE A 65 -2.60 -0.14 -14.58
N GLN A 66 -1.38 -0.68 -14.56
CA GLN A 66 -0.46 -0.61 -15.69
C GLN A 66 -0.96 -1.43 -16.89
N ASN A 67 -1.58 -2.59 -16.65
CA ASN A 67 -2.20 -3.39 -17.71
C ASN A 67 -3.36 -2.65 -18.39
N ALA A 68 -4.13 -1.85 -17.64
CA ALA A 68 -5.21 -1.03 -18.19
C ALA A 68 -4.70 0.27 -18.85
N ASN A 69 -3.48 0.72 -18.53
CA ASN A 69 -2.89 1.97 -18.99
C ASN A 69 -1.45 1.72 -19.49
N SER A 70 -1.32 1.17 -20.67
CA SER A 70 -0.03 0.71 -21.24
C SER A 70 1.03 1.80 -21.41
N GLY A 71 0.61 3.07 -21.48
CA GLY A 71 1.51 4.24 -21.52
C GLY A 71 2.03 4.68 -20.14
N VAL A 72 1.60 4.02 -19.03
CA VAL A 72 2.02 4.37 -17.68
C VAL A 72 3.05 3.37 -17.14
N THR A 73 4.10 3.90 -16.50
CA THR A 73 5.06 3.09 -15.74
C THR A 73 4.74 3.22 -14.24
N PHE A 74 4.44 2.11 -13.59
CA PHE A 74 4.22 2.06 -12.15
C PHE A 74 5.45 1.51 -11.42
N THR A 75 5.87 2.18 -10.34
CA THR A 75 6.98 1.73 -9.48
C THR A 75 6.58 1.72 -8.02
N TYR A 76 6.96 0.65 -7.33
CA TYR A 76 6.80 0.52 -5.89
C TYR A 76 8.14 0.15 -5.24
N ASN A 77 8.55 0.96 -4.26
CA ASN A 77 9.80 0.80 -3.53
C ASN A 77 9.49 0.44 -2.06
N PRO A 78 9.63 -0.82 -1.64
CA PRO A 78 9.26 -1.25 -0.28
C PRO A 78 10.37 -0.94 0.75
N THR A 79 10.37 0.27 1.30
CA THR A 79 11.39 0.79 2.21
C THR A 79 10.97 0.88 3.68
N GLY A 80 9.69 0.67 3.99
CA GLY A 80 9.10 0.86 5.32
C GLY A 80 8.25 2.12 5.42
N SER A 81 7.27 2.12 6.34
CA SER A 81 6.27 3.22 6.43
C SER A 81 6.90 4.58 6.70
N GLY A 82 7.83 4.67 7.65
CA GLY A 82 8.50 5.94 7.96
C GLY A 82 9.30 6.49 6.78
N SER A 83 10.00 5.62 6.04
CA SER A 83 10.76 6.00 4.84
C SER A 83 9.84 6.49 3.71
N GLY A 84 8.68 5.83 3.52
CA GLY A 84 7.68 6.24 2.53
C GLY A 84 7.04 7.59 2.86
N ILE A 85 6.70 7.81 4.13
CA ILE A 85 6.17 9.09 4.62
C ILE A 85 7.21 10.21 4.40
N GLN A 86 8.47 9.94 4.71
CA GLN A 86 9.56 10.88 4.45
C GLN A 86 9.73 11.12 2.94
N ALA A 87 9.69 10.06 2.12
CA ALA A 87 9.88 10.17 0.67
C ALA A 87 8.83 11.09 0.02
N VAL A 88 7.55 10.95 0.37
CA VAL A 88 6.49 11.82 -0.15
C VAL A 88 6.61 13.24 0.40
N SER A 89 6.98 13.40 1.67
CA SER A 89 7.23 14.73 2.27
C SER A 89 8.33 15.51 1.54
N GLU A 90 9.38 14.82 1.11
CA GLU A 90 10.51 15.38 0.37
C GLU A 90 10.27 15.45 -1.16
N GLY A 91 9.14 14.95 -1.66
CA GLY A 91 8.82 14.92 -3.10
C GLY A 91 9.66 13.92 -3.89
N ARG A 92 10.16 12.85 -3.24
CA ARG A 92 10.93 11.76 -3.89
C ARG A 92 10.04 10.66 -4.48
N CYS A 93 8.75 10.64 -4.11
CA CYS A 93 7.72 9.81 -4.72
C CYS A 93 6.41 10.60 -4.82
N ASP A 94 5.46 10.10 -5.61
CA ASP A 94 4.16 10.72 -5.78
C ASP A 94 3.23 10.39 -4.61
N ILE A 95 3.26 9.14 -4.15
CA ILE A 95 2.40 8.60 -3.09
C ILE A 95 3.24 7.80 -2.10
N GLY A 96 3.21 8.21 -0.84
CA GLY A 96 3.76 7.45 0.28
C GLY A 96 2.82 6.34 0.72
N LEU A 97 3.38 5.24 1.22
CA LEU A 97 2.64 4.06 1.65
C LEU A 97 2.93 3.79 3.12
N ALA A 98 1.91 3.80 3.96
CA ALA A 98 2.07 3.47 5.37
C ALA A 98 1.07 2.41 5.82
N SER A 99 1.52 1.56 6.73
CA SER A 99 0.72 0.52 7.37
C SER A 99 0.40 0.87 8.83
N ARG A 100 0.10 2.13 9.04
CA ARG A 100 -0.43 2.80 10.21
C ARG A 100 -0.99 4.16 9.80
N SER A 101 -1.80 4.76 10.64
CA SER A 101 -2.16 6.17 10.47
C SER A 101 -0.95 7.09 10.62
N LEU A 102 -1.03 8.26 10.02
CA LEU A 102 -0.04 9.32 10.24
C LEU A 102 -0.07 9.81 11.70
N LYS A 103 1.11 10.07 12.25
CA LYS A 103 1.28 10.73 13.54
C LYS A 103 0.87 12.21 13.44
N ASP A 104 0.59 12.85 14.57
CA ASP A 104 0.13 14.24 14.59
C ASP A 104 1.17 15.22 14.02
N ASP A 105 2.46 14.96 14.26
CA ASP A 105 3.57 15.74 13.69
C ASP A 105 3.69 15.56 12.17
N GLU A 106 3.44 14.34 11.66
CA GLU A 106 3.41 14.06 10.23
C GLU A 106 2.24 14.79 9.53
N LYS A 107 1.03 14.75 10.13
CA LYS A 107 -0.14 15.52 9.65
C LYS A 107 0.13 17.02 9.69
N SER A 108 0.71 17.51 10.78
CA SER A 108 1.05 18.93 10.95
C SER A 108 2.13 19.41 9.98
N SER A 109 2.92 18.49 9.39
CA SER A 109 3.91 18.81 8.36
C SER A 109 3.34 18.94 6.94
N GLY A 110 2.00 18.92 6.79
CA GLY A 110 1.32 19.07 5.50
C GLY A 110 1.24 17.75 4.71
N LEU A 111 0.97 16.66 5.40
CA LEU A 111 0.69 15.37 4.79
C LEU A 111 -0.75 14.96 5.06
N THR A 112 -1.40 14.44 4.04
CA THR A 112 -2.76 13.89 4.11
C THR A 112 -2.73 12.38 3.90
N GLU A 113 -3.40 11.63 4.79
CA GLU A 113 -3.61 10.20 4.64
C GLU A 113 -5.01 9.90 4.09
N THR A 114 -5.08 8.88 3.22
CA THR A 114 -6.34 8.30 2.77
C THR A 114 -6.29 6.79 3.02
N VAL A 115 -7.28 6.26 3.74
CA VAL A 115 -7.34 4.83 4.05
C VAL A 115 -7.69 4.06 2.78
N LEU A 116 -6.80 3.14 2.40
CA LEU A 116 -6.96 2.23 1.28
C LEU A 116 -7.67 0.94 1.70
N ALA A 117 -7.21 0.37 2.81
CA ALA A 117 -7.67 -0.93 3.29
C ALA A 117 -7.39 -1.09 4.79
N TYR A 118 -7.96 -2.15 5.39
CA TYR A 118 -7.59 -2.63 6.72
C TYR A 118 -6.87 -3.98 6.60
N ASP A 119 -5.88 -4.18 7.45
CA ASP A 119 -5.03 -5.37 7.46
C ASP A 119 -4.86 -5.88 8.89
N GLY A 120 -4.96 -7.20 9.07
CA GLY A 120 -4.62 -7.85 10.32
C GLY A 120 -3.10 -7.93 10.49
N ILE A 121 -2.62 -7.70 11.71
CA ILE A 121 -1.24 -8.03 12.09
C ILE A 121 -1.27 -9.41 12.72
N ALA A 122 -0.94 -10.44 11.94
CA ALA A 122 -0.90 -11.81 12.41
C ALA A 122 0.33 -12.05 13.28
N VAL A 123 0.14 -12.64 14.45
CA VAL A 123 1.23 -13.20 15.26
C VAL A 123 1.59 -14.55 14.64
N VAL A 124 2.86 -14.73 14.28
CA VAL A 124 3.31 -15.87 13.50
C VAL A 124 4.39 -16.66 14.24
N VAL A 125 4.32 -17.99 14.10
CA VAL A 125 5.30 -18.96 14.61
C VAL A 125 5.64 -19.97 13.51
N SER A 126 6.69 -20.77 13.72
CA SER A 126 6.94 -21.93 12.86
C SER A 126 5.75 -22.90 12.91
N PRO A 127 5.40 -23.59 11.80
CA PRO A 127 4.39 -24.65 11.81
C PRO A 127 4.66 -25.77 12.80
N GLU A 128 5.91 -25.98 13.21
CA GLU A 128 6.32 -26.97 14.22
C GLU A 128 6.00 -26.56 15.66
N ASN A 129 5.74 -25.28 15.91
CA ASN A 129 5.38 -24.80 17.24
C ASN A 129 3.98 -25.32 17.63
N PRO A 130 3.80 -25.99 18.80
CA PRO A 130 2.50 -26.55 19.18
C PRO A 130 1.46 -25.51 19.61
N VAL A 131 1.87 -24.28 19.97
CA VAL A 131 0.95 -23.20 20.38
C VAL A 131 0.10 -22.77 19.19
N SER A 132 -1.20 -22.59 19.40
CA SER A 132 -2.16 -22.18 18.36
C SER A 132 -2.98 -20.93 18.72
N ASP A 133 -2.97 -20.53 20.00
CA ASP A 133 -3.70 -19.37 20.50
C ASP A 133 -2.90 -18.70 21.62
N LEU A 134 -2.94 -17.38 21.65
CA LEU A 134 -2.42 -16.56 22.75
C LEU A 134 -3.42 -15.43 23.06
N THR A 135 -3.57 -15.08 24.33
CA THR A 135 -4.30 -13.84 24.66
C THR A 135 -3.47 -12.62 24.32
N LEU A 136 -4.12 -11.46 24.15
CA LEU A 136 -3.41 -10.20 23.93
C LEU A 136 -2.44 -9.87 25.06
N GLU A 137 -2.81 -10.19 26.31
CA GLU A 137 -1.96 -10.03 27.48
C GLU A 137 -0.73 -10.95 27.43
N GLN A 138 -0.90 -12.24 27.06
CA GLN A 138 0.23 -13.15 26.87
C GLN A 138 1.19 -12.66 25.78
N ILE A 139 0.67 -12.12 24.69
CA ILE A 139 1.49 -11.52 23.61
C ILE A 139 2.29 -10.35 24.19
N ALA A 140 1.66 -9.43 24.91
CA ALA A 140 2.35 -8.30 25.54
C ALA A 140 3.42 -8.77 26.55
N ASP A 141 3.12 -9.75 27.37
CA ASP A 141 4.04 -10.31 28.36
C ASP A 141 5.22 -11.06 27.71
N ILE A 142 5.00 -11.74 26.59
CA ILE A 142 6.07 -12.35 25.80
C ILE A 142 6.99 -11.24 25.25
N TYR A 143 6.43 -10.24 24.59
CA TYR A 143 7.26 -9.21 23.94
C TYR A 143 7.96 -8.28 24.92
N THR A 144 7.44 -8.12 26.14
CA THR A 144 8.09 -7.36 27.21
C THR A 144 9.04 -8.21 28.08
N GLY A 145 9.22 -9.50 27.77
CA GLY A 145 10.15 -10.39 28.45
C GLY A 145 9.67 -10.90 29.82
N LYS A 146 8.40 -10.76 30.16
CA LYS A 146 7.81 -11.36 31.37
C LYS A 146 7.57 -12.86 31.19
N ILE A 147 7.21 -13.30 29.98
CA ILE A 147 7.11 -14.70 29.58
C ILE A 147 8.25 -14.96 28.59
N THR A 148 9.17 -15.85 28.94
CA THR A 148 10.38 -16.12 28.15
C THR A 148 10.48 -17.57 27.71
N ASN A 149 9.57 -18.43 28.13
CA ASN A 149 9.58 -19.85 27.79
C ASN A 149 8.21 -20.29 27.25
N TRP A 150 8.22 -21.03 26.14
CA TRP A 150 7.01 -21.51 25.51
C TRP A 150 6.13 -22.40 26.41
N LYS A 151 6.71 -23.13 27.39
CA LYS A 151 5.93 -23.97 28.32
C LYS A 151 4.94 -23.15 29.16
N ASP A 152 5.24 -21.87 29.42
CA ASP A 152 4.40 -21.00 30.23
C ASP A 152 3.09 -20.61 29.51
N VAL A 153 3.04 -20.88 28.19
CA VAL A 153 1.86 -20.65 27.33
C VAL A 153 1.41 -21.92 26.60
N GLY A 154 1.73 -23.09 27.15
CA GLY A 154 1.27 -24.39 26.62
C GLY A 154 2.12 -24.98 25.50
N GLY A 155 3.29 -24.43 25.26
CA GLY A 155 4.25 -24.93 24.29
C GLY A 155 5.30 -25.87 24.88
N SER A 156 6.37 -26.12 24.13
CA SER A 156 7.54 -26.92 24.53
C SER A 156 8.37 -26.20 25.59
N ASP A 157 9.17 -26.94 26.38
CA ASP A 157 10.14 -26.30 27.30
C ASP A 157 11.34 -25.78 26.48
N ALA A 158 11.19 -24.56 25.97
CA ALA A 158 12.16 -23.88 25.12
C ALA A 158 12.04 -22.38 25.27
N GLU A 159 13.17 -21.67 25.19
CA GLU A 159 13.22 -20.20 25.22
C GLU A 159 12.52 -19.59 24.00
N ILE A 160 11.72 -18.54 24.20
CA ILE A 160 11.05 -17.80 23.14
C ILE A 160 12.05 -16.85 22.47
N VAL A 161 12.14 -16.91 21.14
CA VAL A 161 12.99 -16.01 20.33
C VAL A 161 12.12 -14.92 19.69
N LEU A 162 12.25 -13.69 20.18
CA LEU A 162 11.43 -12.56 19.73
C LEU A 162 11.99 -11.95 18.44
N ILE A 163 11.22 -12.05 17.37
CA ILE A 163 11.52 -11.44 16.07
C ILE A 163 10.59 -10.24 15.88
N GLY A 164 11.19 -9.08 15.67
CA GLY A 164 10.47 -7.84 15.45
C GLY A 164 10.88 -7.12 14.19
N ARG A 165 10.40 -5.90 14.08
CA ARG A 165 10.70 -5.00 12.98
C ARG A 165 11.52 -3.83 13.49
N GLU A 166 12.29 -3.24 12.59
CA GLU A 166 13.07 -2.02 12.83
C GLU A 166 12.19 -0.81 13.21
N ALA A 167 12.79 0.20 13.80
CA ALA A 167 12.15 1.49 14.02
C ALA A 167 11.68 2.11 12.68
N GLY A 168 10.50 2.76 12.69
CA GLY A 168 9.88 3.29 11.47
C GLY A 168 9.04 2.27 10.68
N SER A 169 8.98 1.01 11.12
CA SER A 169 8.03 0.04 10.58
C SER A 169 6.63 0.34 11.08
N GLY A 170 5.69 0.64 10.17
CA GLY A 170 4.29 0.81 10.54
C GLY A 170 3.65 -0.46 11.11
N THR A 171 4.21 -1.66 10.82
CA THR A 171 3.75 -2.90 11.44
C THR A 171 4.17 -2.97 12.90
N ARG A 172 5.41 -2.54 13.21
CA ARG A 172 5.88 -2.42 14.60
C ARG A 172 5.04 -1.40 15.35
N ASP A 173 4.90 -0.20 14.80
CA ASP A 173 4.12 0.87 15.45
C ASP A 173 2.68 0.41 15.75
N GLY A 174 2.01 -0.23 14.77
CA GLY A 174 0.65 -0.76 14.97
C GLY A 174 0.58 -1.90 15.98
N PHE A 175 1.52 -2.85 15.93
CA PHE A 175 1.59 -3.97 16.86
C PHE A 175 1.83 -3.51 18.30
N GLU A 176 2.86 -2.70 18.52
CA GLU A 176 3.22 -2.20 19.86
C GLU A 176 2.10 -1.33 20.44
N SER A 177 1.47 -0.48 19.63
CA SER A 177 0.34 0.35 20.10
C SER A 177 -0.87 -0.46 20.54
N ILE A 178 -1.24 -1.51 19.77
CA ILE A 178 -2.40 -2.34 20.09
C ILE A 178 -2.13 -3.23 21.31
N THR A 179 -0.89 -3.73 21.43
CA THR A 179 -0.49 -4.57 22.57
C THR A 179 -0.10 -3.77 23.82
N GLY A 180 0.00 -2.43 23.71
CA GLY A 180 0.44 -1.56 24.80
C GLY A 180 1.90 -1.78 25.20
N THR A 181 2.75 -2.09 24.22
CA THR A 181 4.16 -2.44 24.44
C THR A 181 5.14 -1.45 23.78
N GLU A 182 4.67 -0.23 23.49
CA GLU A 182 5.51 0.80 22.88
C GLU A 182 6.81 0.98 23.67
N GLU A 183 7.94 0.94 22.94
CA GLU A 183 9.30 1.08 23.48
C GLU A 183 9.70 0.04 24.54
N ALA A 184 8.86 -0.96 24.83
CA ALA A 184 9.10 -1.96 25.88
C ALA A 184 9.46 -3.35 25.31
N CYS A 185 9.31 -3.58 24.03
CA CYS A 185 9.61 -4.85 23.39
C CYS A 185 11.10 -5.20 23.44
N GLN A 186 11.41 -6.46 23.81
CA GLN A 186 12.77 -6.99 23.95
C GLN A 186 13.13 -7.88 22.76
N TYR A 187 13.15 -7.30 21.57
CA TYR A 187 13.48 -8.05 20.35
C TYR A 187 14.88 -8.66 20.40
N ARG A 188 14.97 -9.96 20.09
CA ARG A 188 16.24 -10.63 19.84
C ARG A 188 16.83 -10.22 18.50
N GLN A 189 15.96 -9.95 17.53
CA GLN A 189 16.34 -9.50 16.19
C GLN A 189 15.29 -8.54 15.64
N GLU A 190 15.74 -7.44 15.08
CA GLU A 190 14.92 -6.47 14.37
C GLU A 190 15.20 -6.56 12.87
N LEU A 191 14.15 -6.70 12.05
CA LEU A 191 14.25 -6.97 10.62
C LEU A 191 13.64 -5.84 9.80
N THR A 192 14.17 -5.64 8.59
CA THR A 192 13.83 -4.49 7.75
C THR A 192 12.57 -4.69 6.91
N SER A 193 12.11 -5.95 6.74
CA SER A 193 10.92 -6.21 5.93
C SER A 193 9.99 -7.27 6.55
N THR A 194 8.72 -7.23 6.13
CA THR A 194 7.73 -8.26 6.49
C THR A 194 8.16 -9.65 6.00
N GLY A 195 8.74 -9.73 4.80
CA GLY A 195 9.22 -10.99 4.24
C GLY A 195 10.37 -11.61 5.06
N ASP A 196 11.28 -10.79 5.58
CA ASP A 196 12.39 -11.26 6.42
C ASP A 196 11.88 -11.83 7.75
N VAL A 197 10.84 -11.23 8.35
CA VAL A 197 10.18 -11.78 9.55
C VAL A 197 9.64 -13.17 9.26
N ILE A 198 8.87 -13.35 8.18
CA ILE A 198 8.30 -14.64 7.79
C ILE A 198 9.43 -15.65 7.55
N ALA A 199 10.45 -15.30 6.79
CA ALA A 199 11.58 -16.18 6.51
C ALA A 199 12.34 -16.61 7.77
N THR A 200 12.55 -15.66 8.71
CA THR A 200 13.27 -15.97 9.96
C THR A 200 12.45 -16.85 10.89
N VAL A 201 11.15 -16.56 11.05
CA VAL A 201 10.26 -17.35 11.90
C VAL A 201 10.07 -18.77 11.34
N SER A 202 9.96 -18.91 10.02
CA SER A 202 9.78 -20.23 9.38
C SER A 202 10.94 -21.19 9.64
N GLN A 203 12.14 -20.66 9.88
CA GLN A 203 13.36 -21.45 10.07
C GLN A 203 13.70 -21.74 11.56
N ASN A 204 12.95 -21.15 12.49
CA ASN A 204 13.21 -21.29 13.91
C ASN A 204 11.93 -21.69 14.68
N PRO A 205 11.81 -22.96 15.13
CA PRO A 205 10.63 -23.45 15.83
C PRO A 205 10.36 -22.73 17.17
N ASN A 206 11.35 -22.03 17.72
CA ASN A 206 11.23 -21.28 18.95
C ASN A 206 10.93 -19.79 18.73
N ALA A 207 10.90 -19.34 17.46
CA ALA A 207 10.64 -17.94 17.16
C ALA A 207 9.15 -17.59 17.21
N ILE A 208 8.88 -16.37 17.63
CA ILE A 208 7.62 -15.67 17.47
C ILE A 208 7.88 -14.34 16.75
N GLY A 209 7.03 -13.98 15.82
CA GLY A 209 7.08 -12.71 15.10
C GLY A 209 5.69 -12.20 14.81
N TYR A 210 5.62 -11.06 14.13
CA TYR A 210 4.37 -10.51 13.64
C TYR A 210 4.54 -10.01 12.20
N ALA A 211 3.50 -10.20 11.41
CA ALA A 211 3.50 -9.85 9.99
C ALA A 211 2.11 -9.40 9.53
N SER A 212 2.03 -8.66 8.43
CA SER A 212 0.77 -8.42 7.74
C SER A 212 0.09 -9.74 7.39
N LEU A 213 -1.21 -9.85 7.63
CA LEU A 213 -2.00 -11.02 7.27
C LEU A 213 -1.91 -11.32 5.77
N SER A 214 -1.90 -10.26 4.94
CA SER A 214 -1.75 -10.35 3.48
C SER A 214 -0.40 -10.95 3.01
N ALA A 215 0.58 -11.09 3.91
CA ALA A 215 1.88 -11.68 3.61
C ALA A 215 2.05 -13.09 4.20
N VAL A 216 1.12 -13.56 5.05
CA VAL A 216 1.18 -14.89 5.66
C VAL A 216 1.00 -15.96 4.59
N ASN A 217 1.81 -17.00 4.67
CA ASN A 217 1.77 -18.15 3.77
C ASN A 217 2.05 -19.45 4.53
N ASP A 218 2.03 -20.58 3.85
CA ASP A 218 2.17 -21.93 4.44
C ASP A 218 3.52 -22.21 5.13
N THR A 219 4.50 -21.30 5.03
CA THR A 219 5.80 -21.46 5.69
C THR A 219 5.78 -21.06 7.17
N VAL A 220 4.73 -20.35 7.60
CA VAL A 220 4.51 -19.97 8.99
C VAL A 220 3.06 -20.27 9.40
N LYS A 221 2.85 -20.42 10.70
CA LYS A 221 1.52 -20.57 11.29
C LYS A 221 1.11 -19.27 11.97
N ALA A 222 -0.04 -18.72 11.59
CA ALA A 222 -0.65 -17.61 12.29
C ALA A 222 -1.39 -18.13 13.53
N LEU A 223 -1.18 -17.48 14.67
CA LEU A 223 -1.87 -17.81 15.93
C LEU A 223 -3.22 -17.09 15.99
N SER A 224 -4.19 -17.74 16.62
CA SER A 224 -5.38 -17.05 17.11
C SER A 224 -5.01 -16.09 18.23
N VAL A 225 -5.80 -15.04 18.42
CA VAL A 225 -5.65 -14.08 19.51
C VAL A 225 -6.95 -14.08 20.34
N GLY A 226 -6.87 -14.64 21.54
CA GLY A 226 -8.05 -14.78 22.40
C GLY A 226 -9.16 -15.64 21.77
N GLY A 227 -8.78 -16.68 21.05
CA GLY A 227 -9.70 -17.60 20.36
C GLY A 227 -10.15 -17.12 18.97
N VAL A 228 -9.74 -15.93 18.52
CA VAL A 228 -10.10 -15.39 17.18
C VAL A 228 -8.94 -15.58 16.23
N ALA A 229 -9.15 -16.36 15.17
CA ALA A 229 -8.16 -16.55 14.12
C ALA A 229 -8.05 -15.30 13.23
N PRO A 230 -6.83 -14.89 12.79
CA PRO A 230 -6.69 -13.81 11.84
C PRO A 230 -7.20 -14.24 10.45
N SER A 231 -8.18 -13.52 9.96
CA SER A 231 -8.74 -13.71 8.62
C SER A 231 -9.31 -12.39 8.11
N GLU A 232 -9.57 -12.30 6.80
CA GLU A 232 -10.25 -11.13 6.22
C GLU A 232 -11.60 -10.87 6.91
N ASP A 233 -12.38 -11.93 7.15
CA ASP A 233 -13.70 -11.80 7.80
C ASP A 233 -13.57 -11.25 9.22
N THR A 234 -12.62 -11.76 10.02
CA THR A 234 -12.43 -11.31 11.40
C THR A 234 -11.77 -9.94 11.52
N VAL A 235 -11.04 -9.50 10.50
CA VAL A 235 -10.57 -8.11 10.34
C VAL A 235 -11.74 -7.21 9.94
N LYS A 236 -12.58 -7.65 9.00
CA LYS A 236 -13.73 -6.89 8.50
C LYS A 236 -14.79 -6.64 9.57
N ASP A 237 -15.09 -7.63 10.38
CA ASP A 237 -16.09 -7.50 11.45
C ASP A 237 -15.53 -6.93 12.76
N GLY A 238 -14.21 -6.70 12.83
CA GLY A 238 -13.52 -6.11 13.96
C GLY A 238 -13.28 -7.09 15.14
N SER A 239 -13.57 -8.37 14.98
CA SER A 239 -13.35 -9.37 16.04
C SER A 239 -11.88 -9.71 16.25
N TYR A 240 -11.04 -9.63 15.20
CA TYR A 240 -9.60 -9.74 15.33
C TYR A 240 -8.99 -8.42 15.80
N LEU A 241 -8.46 -8.40 17.02
CA LEU A 241 -8.07 -7.17 17.70
C LEU A 241 -6.83 -6.49 17.13
N ILE A 242 -5.87 -7.27 16.59
CA ILE A 242 -4.59 -6.71 16.11
C ILE A 242 -4.72 -6.36 14.63
N GLN A 243 -5.36 -5.23 14.34
CA GLN A 243 -5.59 -4.73 12.99
C GLN A 243 -5.26 -3.24 12.88
N ARG A 244 -5.00 -2.79 11.64
CA ARG A 244 -4.55 -1.43 11.36
C ARG A 244 -4.94 -0.98 9.96
N PRO A 245 -4.94 0.33 9.64
CA PRO A 245 -5.14 0.80 8.28
C PRO A 245 -3.86 0.63 7.43
N PHE A 246 -4.07 0.36 6.15
CA PHE A 246 -3.15 0.70 5.07
C PHE A 246 -3.55 2.04 4.50
N VAL A 247 -2.64 2.99 4.46
CA VAL A 247 -2.93 4.35 4.00
C VAL A 247 -2.03 4.77 2.84
N LEU A 248 -2.63 5.51 1.92
CA LEU A 248 -1.96 6.27 0.89
C LEU A 248 -1.71 7.68 1.44
N VAL A 249 -0.49 8.15 1.32
CA VAL A 249 -0.07 9.46 1.84
C VAL A 249 0.29 10.38 0.69
N THR A 250 -0.27 11.58 0.69
CA THR A 250 0.03 12.63 -0.28
C THR A 250 0.49 13.90 0.42
N LYS A 251 1.21 14.76 -0.30
CA LYS A 251 1.67 16.05 0.23
C LYS A 251 0.69 17.16 -0.14
N ASP A 252 0.27 17.92 0.86
CA ASP A 252 -0.66 19.02 0.71
C ASP A 252 -0.11 20.13 -0.21
N GLY A 253 -0.97 20.68 -1.05
CA GLY A 253 -0.60 21.75 -1.98
C GLY A 253 0.26 21.29 -3.17
N VAL A 254 0.59 20.02 -3.28
CA VAL A 254 1.27 19.44 -4.45
C VAL A 254 0.24 18.81 -5.37
N THR A 255 0.20 19.26 -6.62
CA THR A 255 -0.64 18.65 -7.66
C THR A 255 0.07 17.39 -8.18
N LEU A 256 -0.58 16.23 -8.04
CA LEU A 256 -0.09 14.99 -8.61
C LEU A 256 -0.08 15.06 -10.15
N SER A 257 0.82 14.31 -10.77
CA SER A 257 0.77 14.11 -12.23
C SER A 257 -0.56 13.44 -12.62
N PRO A 258 -1.03 13.59 -13.88
CA PRO A 258 -2.25 12.92 -14.33
C PRO A 258 -2.22 11.40 -14.10
N ALA A 259 -1.06 10.76 -14.28
CA ALA A 259 -0.89 9.33 -14.05
C ALA A 259 -0.98 8.97 -12.55
N ALA A 260 -0.33 9.74 -11.67
CA ALA A 260 -0.37 9.51 -10.23
C ALA A 260 -1.77 9.77 -9.64
N GLN A 261 -2.48 10.81 -10.11
CA GLN A 261 -3.85 11.08 -9.70
C GLN A 261 -4.78 9.96 -10.16
N ALA A 262 -4.67 9.51 -11.40
CA ALA A 262 -5.48 8.43 -11.92
C ALA A 262 -5.25 7.10 -11.16
N PHE A 263 -4.01 6.82 -10.76
CA PHE A 263 -3.72 5.66 -9.90
C PHE A 263 -4.34 5.81 -8.51
N LEU A 264 -4.24 6.98 -7.89
CA LEU A 264 -4.86 7.26 -6.59
C LEU A 264 -6.39 7.05 -6.65
N ASP A 265 -7.03 7.62 -7.68
CA ASP A 265 -8.48 7.49 -7.88
C ASP A 265 -8.88 6.03 -8.14
N TYR A 266 -8.10 5.30 -8.95
CA TYR A 266 -8.30 3.88 -9.21
C TYR A 266 -8.16 3.04 -7.93
N ALA A 267 -7.10 3.24 -7.16
CA ALA A 267 -6.84 2.48 -5.94
C ALA A 267 -7.95 2.65 -4.89
N LEU A 268 -8.61 3.80 -4.88
CA LEU A 268 -9.72 4.13 -3.98
C LEU A 268 -11.11 3.81 -4.58
N SER A 269 -11.17 3.33 -5.81
CA SER A 269 -12.44 3.00 -6.49
C SER A 269 -13.01 1.65 -6.04
N ALA A 270 -14.29 1.44 -6.30
CA ALA A 270 -14.94 0.15 -6.08
C ALA A 270 -14.32 -0.99 -6.94
N ASP A 271 -13.73 -0.66 -8.09
CA ASP A 271 -13.09 -1.63 -8.98
C ASP A 271 -11.80 -2.22 -8.38
N ALA A 272 -11.14 -1.48 -7.47
CA ALA A 272 -9.96 -1.94 -6.75
C ALA A 272 -10.30 -2.91 -5.60
N ALA A 273 -11.52 -2.86 -5.05
CA ALA A 273 -11.88 -3.65 -3.86
C ALA A 273 -11.69 -5.17 -4.04
N PRO A 274 -12.09 -5.80 -5.16
CA PRO A 274 -11.84 -7.24 -5.37
C PRO A 274 -10.34 -7.59 -5.44
N ILE A 275 -9.51 -6.68 -5.97
CA ILE A 275 -8.07 -6.89 -6.08
C ILE A 275 -7.43 -6.79 -4.70
N ILE A 276 -7.86 -5.83 -3.88
CA ILE A 276 -7.40 -5.67 -2.49
C ILE A 276 -7.76 -6.92 -1.68
N ALA A 277 -9.01 -7.41 -1.79
CA ALA A 277 -9.46 -8.62 -1.10
C ALA A 277 -8.65 -9.86 -1.56
N GLN A 278 -8.45 -10.04 -2.86
CA GLN A 278 -7.63 -11.14 -3.37
C GLN A 278 -6.17 -11.07 -2.89
N ALA A 279 -5.67 -9.88 -2.60
CA ALA A 279 -4.35 -9.66 -2.03
C ALA A 279 -4.29 -9.82 -0.49
N GLY A 280 -5.40 -10.22 0.17
CA GLY A 280 -5.49 -10.56 1.59
C GLY A 280 -5.70 -9.37 2.54
N ALA A 281 -6.32 -8.29 2.06
CA ALA A 281 -6.68 -7.12 2.88
C ALA A 281 -8.15 -6.73 2.66
N VAL A 282 -8.73 -6.01 3.61
CA VAL A 282 -10.13 -5.56 3.57
C VAL A 282 -10.20 -4.14 3.01
N ALA A 283 -10.75 -3.96 1.81
CA ALA A 283 -10.89 -2.65 1.18
C ALA A 283 -11.71 -1.68 2.06
N ALA A 284 -11.28 -0.43 2.18
CA ALA A 284 -11.98 0.57 2.98
C ALA A 284 -13.32 1.01 2.34
N ASN A 285 -13.45 0.88 1.03
CA ASN A 285 -14.61 1.29 0.23
C ASN A 285 -15.34 0.06 -0.37
N GLY A 286 -15.25 -1.11 0.28
CA GLY A 286 -15.85 -2.37 -0.15
C GLY A 286 -17.13 -2.76 0.58
#